data_782e0de44ddabe10f03f4e5e70a7a55b
#
_entry.id   782e0de44ddabe10f03f4e5e70a7a55b
#
_cell.length_a   1.000
_cell.length_b   1.000
_cell.length_c   1.000
_cell.angle_alpha   90.00
_cell.angle_beta   90.00
_cell.angle_gamma   90.00
#
_symmetry.space_group_name_H-M   'P 1'
#
loop_
_entity.id
_entity.type
_entity.pdbx_description
1 polymer ?
#
loop_
_entity_poly.entity_id
_entity_poly.type
_entity_poly.pdbx_seq_one_letter_code
_entity_poly.pdbx_strand_id
1 'polypeptide(L)'
;MKRMKKYSYILLALPLLLGSCEAYLDVNPKSEVTDKELFSTAEGCEDAIYGIYTEMGTNKNLFAYALTFAYPELMTGNFTISQSDNLAYVVQRLWEHENAITVAENLWINGYKAIGYVNKALMHVLPKSNDEFRHIRLYKGELLALRAYLHFEMARIFAVPFASGDAAAKAKAIPYVTPYGIEVTPYSSLDKVFELIVADLTEAEKYLAADEELVTATRDNASDGFTSCRITHLNLYAVQALLARAYWTMGKLDLAEDYAEKVIDSGKFPLMTTAEAWNAVETGTLNMQETVFGLYSTQYTYNFYRNHIYQGGTLALSSQYSEIYSTDLAGTDKRYSTWFDTGNSWCIKHYNKMYAQGESNPTYSGKSIPGPSLIRIPEMYYIVAEANLTKDPDKATEYLDYVVKSRDLTPFAERETGKITENNIINERRKEFFADGEDFFNMKRLQLDIAIPGGNFAGTDDATYTMPIPQSVEDNYRQ
;
A
#
# COMPACT_ATOMS: atom_id res chain seq x y z
N MET A 1 59.27 -53.92 -27.38
CA MET A 1 59.29 -53.08 -26.17
C MET A 1 59.26 -51.59 -26.35
N LYS A 2 59.28 -51.00 -27.57
CA LYS A 2 59.25 -49.51 -27.76
C LYS A 2 57.86 -48.89 -27.94
N ARG A 3 56.79 -49.68 -28.16
CA ARG A 3 55.40 -49.16 -28.33
C ARG A 3 54.62 -48.97 -27.06
N MET A 4 54.91 -49.67 -25.98
CA MET A 4 54.19 -49.52 -24.70
C MET A 4 54.57 -48.28 -23.88
N LYS A 5 55.75 -47.69 -24.09
CA LYS A 5 56.16 -46.47 -23.37
C LYS A 5 55.41 -45.19 -23.79
N LYS A 6 54.85 -45.11 -25.02
CA LYS A 6 54.14 -43.95 -25.50
C LYS A 6 52.74 -43.79 -24.91
N TYR A 7 52.08 -44.85 -24.48
CA TYR A 7 50.74 -44.82 -23.89
C TYR A 7 50.77 -44.59 -22.38
N SER A 8 51.91 -44.82 -21.70
CA SER A 8 52.06 -44.62 -20.27
C SER A 8 52.09 -43.13 -19.89
N TYR A 9 52.52 -42.25 -20.78
CA TYR A 9 52.51 -40.79 -20.56
C TYR A 9 51.15 -40.14 -20.83
N ILE A 10 50.32 -40.75 -21.68
CA ILE A 10 48.93 -40.30 -21.95
C ILE A 10 48.05 -40.66 -20.77
N LEU A 11 48.25 -41.80 -20.08
CA LEU A 11 47.47 -42.20 -18.90
C LEU A 11 47.81 -41.39 -17.64
N LEU A 12 49.01 -40.79 -17.57
CA LEU A 12 49.45 -39.96 -16.44
C LEU A 12 49.01 -38.49 -16.58
N ALA A 13 48.69 -38.02 -17.82
CA ALA A 13 48.24 -36.65 -18.10
C ALA A 13 46.71 -36.47 -17.96
N LEU A 14 45.91 -37.57 -17.95
CA LEU A 14 44.46 -37.53 -17.87
C LEU A 14 43.89 -37.04 -16.53
N PRO A 15 44.46 -37.41 -15.34
CA PRO A 15 43.96 -36.87 -14.05
C PRO A 15 44.33 -35.41 -13.80
N LEU A 16 45.32 -34.83 -14.53
CA LEU A 16 45.69 -33.43 -14.39
C LEU A 16 44.75 -32.45 -15.14
N LEU A 17 43.90 -32.99 -16.03
CA LEU A 17 42.90 -32.19 -16.77
C LEU A 17 41.53 -32.17 -16.10
N LEU A 18 41.29 -33.02 -15.09
CA LEU A 18 40.02 -33.09 -14.35
C LEU A 18 40.01 -32.25 -13.06
N GLY A 19 41.15 -31.71 -12.65
CA GLY A 19 41.24 -30.87 -11.43
C GLY A 19 41.14 -29.37 -11.64
N SER A 20 40.88 -28.88 -12.87
CA SER A 20 41.00 -27.46 -13.22
C SER A 20 39.66 -26.73 -13.43
N CYS A 21 38.52 -27.35 -13.14
CA CYS A 21 37.23 -26.73 -13.47
C CYS A 21 36.48 -26.11 -12.30
N GLU A 22 36.82 -26.31 -11.04
CA GLU A 22 36.11 -25.67 -9.93
C GLU A 22 36.52 -24.20 -9.75
N ALA A 23 37.77 -23.84 -9.94
CA ALA A 23 38.24 -22.44 -9.79
C ALA A 23 37.87 -21.53 -10.99
N TYR A 24 37.43 -22.10 -12.14
CA TYR A 24 37.06 -21.32 -13.34
C TYR A 24 35.56 -21.05 -13.41
N LEU A 25 34.74 -21.74 -12.63
CA LEU A 25 33.29 -21.53 -12.52
C LEU A 25 32.90 -20.60 -11.38
N ASP A 26 33.84 -20.23 -10.52
CA ASP A 26 33.65 -19.25 -9.45
C ASP A 26 34.04 -17.84 -9.92
N VAL A 27 33.58 -17.48 -11.12
CA VAL A 27 33.67 -16.09 -11.60
C VAL A 27 32.46 -15.36 -11.06
N ASN A 28 32.54 -14.91 -9.81
CA ASN A 28 31.71 -13.81 -9.37
C ASN A 28 32.08 -12.61 -10.25
N PRO A 29 31.14 -12.07 -11.06
CA PRO A 29 31.38 -10.82 -11.78
C PRO A 29 31.81 -9.78 -10.75
N LYS A 30 32.95 -9.13 -10.94
CA LYS A 30 33.51 -8.12 -9.99
C LYS A 30 32.59 -6.90 -9.78
N SER A 31 31.39 -6.92 -10.35
CA SER A 31 30.37 -5.88 -10.28
C SER A 31 29.08 -6.29 -9.52
N GLU A 32 28.96 -7.54 -9.08
CA GLU A 32 27.78 -8.00 -8.34
C GLU A 32 28.15 -8.27 -6.87
N VAL A 33 27.49 -7.55 -5.97
CA VAL A 33 27.59 -7.80 -4.52
C VAL A 33 26.80 -9.05 -4.20
N THR A 34 27.42 -10.06 -3.57
CA THR A 34 26.72 -11.25 -3.13
C THR A 34 25.75 -10.95 -1.98
N ASP A 35 24.69 -11.76 -1.82
CA ASP A 35 23.78 -11.62 -0.69
C ASP A 35 24.51 -11.64 0.66
N LYS A 36 25.51 -12.50 0.81
CA LYS A 36 26.32 -12.59 2.01
C LYS A 36 27.09 -11.29 2.29
N GLU A 37 27.64 -10.66 1.26
CA GLU A 37 28.34 -9.38 1.38
C GLU A 37 27.34 -8.25 1.67
N LEU A 38 26.22 -8.17 0.96
CA LEU A 38 25.18 -7.16 1.16
C LEU A 38 24.70 -7.16 2.62
N PHE A 39 24.29 -8.30 3.13
CA PHE A 39 23.74 -8.39 4.48
C PHE A 39 24.80 -8.54 5.59
N SER A 40 26.08 -8.37 5.28
CA SER A 40 27.16 -8.37 6.30
C SER A 40 27.36 -7.02 6.97
N THR A 41 26.76 -5.95 6.46
CA THR A 41 26.88 -4.58 6.98
C THR A 41 25.51 -3.97 7.28
N ALA A 42 25.48 -2.92 8.11
CA ALA A 42 24.26 -2.16 8.39
C ALA A 42 23.76 -1.47 7.12
N GLU A 43 24.66 -0.82 6.39
CA GLU A 43 24.37 -0.10 5.13
C GLU A 43 23.77 -1.03 4.09
N GLY A 44 24.30 -2.26 3.96
CA GLY A 44 23.73 -3.22 3.01
C GLY A 44 22.35 -3.71 3.40
N CYS A 45 22.04 -3.82 4.70
CA CYS A 45 20.68 -4.10 5.15
C CYS A 45 19.72 -2.93 4.85
N GLU A 46 20.18 -1.69 5.04
CA GLU A 46 19.42 -0.48 4.72
C GLU A 46 19.16 -0.36 3.22
N ASP A 47 20.20 -0.60 2.39
CA ASP A 47 20.07 -0.60 0.93
C ASP A 47 19.04 -1.63 0.44
N ALA A 48 19.01 -2.82 1.04
CA ALA A 48 18.01 -3.83 0.71
C ALA A 48 16.59 -3.37 1.07
N ILE A 49 16.39 -2.73 2.22
CA ILE A 49 15.10 -2.19 2.65
C ILE A 49 14.67 -1.03 1.75
N TYR A 50 15.58 -0.08 1.45
CA TYR A 50 15.32 1.00 0.49
C TYR A 50 15.00 0.47 -0.91
N GLY A 51 15.67 -0.61 -1.34
CA GLY A 51 15.38 -1.28 -2.60
C GLY A 51 13.94 -1.80 -2.66
N ILE A 52 13.40 -2.34 -1.56
CA ILE A 52 12.00 -2.78 -1.47
C ILE A 52 11.04 -1.59 -1.57
N TYR A 53 11.25 -0.52 -0.80
CA TYR A 53 10.43 0.70 -0.90
C TYR A 53 10.51 1.33 -2.29
N THR A 54 11.68 1.30 -2.92
CA THR A 54 11.88 1.79 -4.30
C THR A 54 11.06 0.96 -5.30
N GLU A 55 11.10 -0.38 -5.22
CA GLU A 55 10.25 -1.25 -6.05
C GLU A 55 8.77 -0.92 -5.86
N MET A 56 8.31 -0.76 -4.62
CA MET A 56 6.93 -0.38 -4.33
C MET A 56 6.56 0.97 -4.95
N GLY A 57 7.42 1.98 -4.81
CA GLY A 57 7.15 3.36 -5.24
C GLY A 57 7.41 3.66 -6.72
N THR A 58 8.14 2.81 -7.44
CA THR A 58 8.45 3.03 -8.87
C THR A 58 7.73 2.08 -9.81
N ASN A 59 7.32 0.92 -9.33
CA ASN A 59 6.62 -0.07 -10.14
C ASN A 59 5.16 0.35 -10.37
N LYS A 60 4.80 0.59 -11.64
CA LYS A 60 3.44 0.99 -12.03
C LYS A 60 2.36 -0.08 -11.75
N ASN A 61 2.75 -1.34 -11.63
CA ASN A 61 1.83 -2.44 -11.25
C ASN A 61 1.67 -2.56 -9.72
N LEU A 62 2.34 -1.70 -8.96
CA LEU A 62 2.20 -1.58 -7.51
C LEU A 62 1.72 -0.17 -7.14
N PHE A 63 2.36 0.47 -6.17
CA PHE A 63 1.88 1.73 -5.60
C PHE A 63 2.22 2.98 -6.43
N ALA A 64 3.05 2.86 -7.49
CA ALA A 64 3.27 3.98 -8.39
C ALA A 64 2.07 4.28 -9.31
N TYR A 65 1.07 3.39 -9.40
CA TYR A 65 -0.12 3.58 -10.22
C TYR A 65 -1.25 2.61 -9.87
N ALA A 66 -1.05 1.28 -10.04
CA ALA A 66 -2.13 0.32 -10.09
C ALA A 66 -2.86 0.14 -8.77
N LEU A 67 -2.15 0.07 -7.63
CA LEU A 67 -2.73 -0.20 -6.30
C LEU A 67 -3.18 1.05 -5.56
N THR A 68 -2.97 2.23 -6.11
CA THR A 68 -3.33 3.50 -5.49
C THR A 68 -4.56 4.11 -6.19
N PHE A 69 -4.33 4.95 -7.20
CA PHE A 69 -5.43 5.69 -7.82
C PHE A 69 -6.02 5.04 -9.09
N ALA A 70 -5.39 3.99 -9.66
CA ALA A 70 -5.91 3.39 -10.89
C ALA A 70 -6.98 2.33 -10.61
N TYR A 71 -6.56 1.10 -10.28
CA TYR A 71 -7.51 -0.01 -10.08
C TYR A 71 -8.59 0.32 -9.04
N PRO A 72 -8.28 0.72 -7.79
CA PRO A 72 -9.33 0.93 -6.80
C PRO A 72 -10.29 2.06 -7.15
N GLU A 73 -9.77 3.20 -7.64
CA GLU A 73 -10.61 4.36 -7.97
C GLU A 73 -11.51 4.15 -9.19
N LEU A 74 -11.03 3.36 -10.16
CA LEU A 74 -11.84 2.96 -11.30
C LEU A 74 -12.95 2.00 -10.91
N MET A 75 -12.67 1.11 -9.96
CA MET A 75 -13.64 0.13 -9.48
C MET A 75 -14.81 0.76 -8.70
N THR A 76 -14.61 1.97 -8.12
CA THR A 76 -15.67 2.74 -7.45
C THR A 76 -16.45 3.65 -8.40
N GLY A 77 -15.97 3.87 -9.63
CA GLY A 77 -16.52 4.83 -10.56
C GLY A 77 -16.15 6.29 -10.31
N ASN A 78 -15.21 6.56 -9.39
CA ASN A 78 -14.69 7.92 -9.18
C ASN A 78 -13.99 8.47 -10.43
N PHE A 79 -13.41 7.59 -11.23
CA PHE A 79 -12.84 7.90 -12.54
C PHE A 79 -13.44 7.00 -13.62
N THR A 80 -13.41 7.49 -14.85
CA THR A 80 -13.68 6.72 -16.06
C THR A 80 -12.40 6.46 -16.82
N ILE A 81 -12.38 5.43 -17.65
CA ILE A 81 -11.19 5.04 -18.41
C ILE A 81 -11.50 4.85 -19.89
N SER A 82 -10.53 5.19 -20.74
CA SER A 82 -10.60 4.93 -22.18
C SER A 82 -10.65 3.43 -22.47
N GLN A 83 -11.49 3.03 -23.42
CA GLN A 83 -11.60 1.64 -23.87
C GLN A 83 -10.30 1.07 -24.51
N SER A 84 -9.34 1.92 -24.80
CA SER A 84 -8.02 1.49 -25.27
C SER A 84 -7.08 1.01 -24.15
N ASP A 85 -7.46 1.19 -22.89
CA ASP A 85 -6.67 0.77 -21.73
C ASP A 85 -7.14 -0.61 -21.23
N ASN A 86 -6.20 -1.47 -20.82
CA ASN A 86 -6.51 -2.80 -20.32
C ASN A 86 -7.40 -2.78 -19.06
N LEU A 87 -7.28 -1.75 -18.23
CA LEU A 87 -8.13 -1.58 -17.04
C LEU A 87 -9.61 -1.39 -17.38
N ALA A 88 -9.97 -0.96 -18.59
CA ALA A 88 -11.36 -0.84 -19.01
C ALA A 88 -12.11 -2.19 -18.92
N TYR A 89 -11.42 -3.29 -19.19
CA TYR A 89 -12.00 -4.64 -19.10
C TYR A 89 -12.14 -5.10 -17.64
N VAL A 90 -11.23 -4.69 -16.78
CA VAL A 90 -11.27 -4.93 -15.31
C VAL A 90 -12.45 -4.19 -14.68
N VAL A 91 -12.65 -2.91 -15.03
CA VAL A 91 -13.78 -2.09 -14.56
C VAL A 91 -15.13 -2.74 -14.90
N GLN A 92 -15.22 -3.33 -16.09
CA GLN A 92 -16.43 -4.03 -16.55
C GLN A 92 -16.55 -5.47 -16.00
N ARG A 93 -15.61 -5.94 -15.18
CA ARG A 93 -15.54 -7.31 -14.63
C ARG A 93 -15.52 -8.38 -15.74
N LEU A 94 -14.93 -8.09 -16.90
CA LEU A 94 -14.76 -9.03 -18.00
C LEU A 94 -13.54 -9.93 -17.75
N TRP A 95 -13.60 -10.71 -16.69
CA TRP A 95 -12.45 -11.45 -16.14
C TRP A 95 -11.87 -12.51 -17.09
N GLU A 96 -12.64 -12.98 -18.07
CA GLU A 96 -12.17 -13.96 -19.09
C GLU A 96 -11.48 -13.28 -20.27
N HIS A 97 -11.52 -11.93 -20.36
CA HIS A 97 -10.88 -11.20 -21.44
C HIS A 97 -9.35 -11.11 -21.21
N GLU A 98 -8.56 -11.32 -22.27
CA GLU A 98 -7.10 -11.34 -22.22
C GLU A 98 -6.48 -10.10 -21.54
N ASN A 99 -7.06 -8.93 -21.74
CA ASN A 99 -6.61 -7.68 -21.14
C ASN A 99 -6.84 -7.65 -19.61
N ALA A 100 -7.98 -8.16 -19.12
CA ALA A 100 -8.24 -8.27 -17.69
C ALA A 100 -7.34 -9.33 -17.04
N ILE A 101 -7.12 -10.46 -17.71
CA ILE A 101 -6.17 -11.50 -17.29
C ILE A 101 -4.77 -10.91 -17.17
N THR A 102 -4.31 -10.16 -18.17
CA THR A 102 -3.00 -9.50 -18.16
C THR A 102 -2.83 -8.55 -16.96
N VAL A 103 -3.87 -7.78 -16.62
CA VAL A 103 -3.84 -6.90 -15.44
C VAL A 103 -3.72 -7.71 -14.16
N ALA A 104 -4.53 -8.76 -14.01
CA ALA A 104 -4.50 -9.63 -12.83
C ALA A 104 -3.12 -10.32 -12.68
N GLU A 105 -2.55 -10.85 -13.76
CA GLU A 105 -1.21 -11.44 -13.78
C GLU A 105 -0.13 -10.44 -13.37
N ASN A 106 -0.17 -9.23 -13.92
CA ASN A 106 0.80 -8.19 -13.57
C ASN A 106 0.73 -7.81 -12.08
N LEU A 107 -0.46 -7.64 -11.53
CA LEU A 107 -0.65 -7.36 -10.10
C LEU A 107 -0.13 -8.53 -9.24
N TRP A 108 -0.48 -9.75 -9.58
CA TRP A 108 -0.05 -10.95 -8.86
C TRP A 108 1.48 -11.11 -8.88
N ILE A 109 2.07 -11.12 -10.07
CA ILE A 109 3.51 -11.35 -10.24
C ILE A 109 4.33 -10.27 -9.53
N ASN A 110 3.96 -8.99 -9.69
CA ASN A 110 4.71 -7.90 -9.07
C ASN A 110 4.52 -7.84 -7.55
N GLY A 111 3.31 -8.16 -7.05
CA GLY A 111 3.05 -8.27 -5.62
C GLY A 111 3.90 -9.35 -4.96
N TYR A 112 3.89 -10.57 -5.51
CA TYR A 112 4.70 -11.67 -4.98
C TYR A 112 6.20 -11.51 -5.22
N LYS A 113 6.61 -10.81 -6.28
CA LYS A 113 8.00 -10.40 -6.47
C LYS A 113 8.48 -9.49 -5.35
N ALA A 114 7.69 -8.49 -4.97
CA ALA A 114 8.01 -7.61 -3.85
C ALA A 114 8.06 -8.38 -2.51
N ILE A 115 7.11 -9.30 -2.26
CA ILE A 115 7.13 -10.22 -1.11
C ILE A 115 8.40 -11.06 -1.12
N GLY A 116 8.84 -11.55 -2.28
CA GLY A 116 10.08 -12.30 -2.44
C GLY A 116 11.31 -11.50 -2.01
N TYR A 117 11.39 -10.21 -2.35
CA TYR A 117 12.48 -9.35 -1.90
C TYR A 117 12.47 -9.16 -0.38
N VAL A 118 11.28 -8.98 0.22
CA VAL A 118 11.13 -8.89 1.68
C VAL A 118 11.59 -10.19 2.35
N ASN A 119 11.13 -11.35 1.86
CA ASN A 119 11.50 -12.65 2.45
C ASN A 119 12.99 -12.93 2.29
N LYS A 120 13.61 -12.52 1.18
CA LYS A 120 15.06 -12.59 1.00
C LYS A 120 15.80 -11.79 2.07
N ALA A 121 15.39 -10.55 2.31
CA ALA A 121 15.98 -9.71 3.35
C ALA A 121 15.74 -10.31 4.76
N LEU A 122 14.51 -10.77 5.05
CA LEU A 122 14.17 -11.42 6.34
C LEU A 122 15.03 -12.66 6.61
N MET A 123 15.30 -13.48 5.61
CA MET A 123 16.14 -14.68 5.73
C MET A 123 17.53 -14.34 6.29
N HIS A 124 18.07 -13.18 5.92
CA HIS A 124 19.39 -12.74 6.36
C HIS A 124 19.39 -11.87 7.62
N VAL A 125 18.35 -11.04 7.81
CA VAL A 125 18.28 -10.04 8.89
C VAL A 125 17.68 -10.61 10.16
N LEU A 126 16.62 -11.43 10.07
CA LEU A 126 15.89 -11.90 11.24
C LEU A 126 16.74 -12.79 12.19
N PRO A 127 17.65 -13.68 11.70
CA PRO A 127 18.49 -14.51 12.56
C PRO A 127 19.60 -13.74 13.31
N LYS A 128 19.91 -12.50 12.88
CA LYS A 128 20.97 -11.68 13.51
C LYS A 128 20.64 -11.32 14.95
N SER A 129 21.70 -11.16 15.78
CA SER A 129 21.53 -10.63 17.14
C SER A 129 20.91 -9.23 17.13
N ASN A 130 20.13 -8.89 18.17
CA ASN A 130 19.46 -7.58 18.26
C ASN A 130 20.42 -6.41 18.54
N ASP A 131 21.69 -6.68 18.74
CA ASP A 131 22.79 -5.74 18.99
C ASP A 131 23.89 -5.81 17.91
N GLU A 132 23.68 -6.60 16.83
CA GLU A 132 24.67 -6.75 15.77
C GLU A 132 24.95 -5.43 15.02
N PHE A 133 23.86 -4.66 14.76
CA PHE A 133 23.96 -3.33 14.17
C PHE A 133 23.12 -2.33 14.96
N ARG A 134 23.47 -1.04 14.87
CA ARG A 134 22.78 0.04 15.59
C ARG A 134 21.25 0.04 15.42
N HIS A 135 20.75 -0.25 14.20
CA HIS A 135 19.32 -0.19 13.86
C HIS A 135 18.71 -1.55 13.51
N ILE A 136 19.37 -2.66 13.85
CA ILE A 136 18.94 -4.02 13.48
C ILE A 136 17.50 -4.32 13.91
N ARG A 137 17.03 -3.76 15.03
CA ARG A 137 15.65 -3.94 15.47
C ARG A 137 14.68 -3.25 14.53
N LEU A 138 14.98 -2.02 14.07
CA LEU A 138 14.17 -1.32 13.09
C LEU A 138 14.12 -2.12 11.77
N TYR A 139 15.24 -2.67 11.31
CA TYR A 139 15.28 -3.49 10.09
C TYR A 139 14.37 -4.72 10.21
N LYS A 140 14.42 -5.44 11.34
CA LYS A 140 13.54 -6.59 11.59
C LYS A 140 12.08 -6.20 11.60
N GLY A 141 11.73 -5.15 12.32
CA GLY A 141 10.36 -4.67 12.42
C GLY A 141 9.80 -4.20 11.09
N GLU A 142 10.55 -3.40 10.33
CA GLU A 142 10.10 -2.93 9.01
C GLU A 142 9.92 -4.07 8.00
N LEU A 143 10.84 -5.03 7.96
CA LEU A 143 10.72 -6.17 7.04
C LEU A 143 9.53 -7.07 7.37
N LEU A 144 9.24 -7.30 8.65
CA LEU A 144 8.02 -8.03 9.05
C LEU A 144 6.77 -7.25 8.68
N ALA A 145 6.76 -5.95 8.94
CA ALA A 145 5.65 -5.06 8.56
C ALA A 145 5.44 -5.00 7.05
N LEU A 146 6.52 -4.93 6.25
CA LEU A 146 6.46 -4.97 4.78
C LEU A 146 5.87 -6.29 4.26
N ARG A 147 6.26 -7.43 4.86
CA ARG A 147 5.69 -8.73 4.50
C ARG A 147 4.18 -8.77 4.77
N ALA A 148 3.79 -8.34 5.95
CA ALA A 148 2.37 -8.27 6.33
C ALA A 148 1.58 -7.32 5.43
N TYR A 149 2.11 -6.12 5.17
CA TYR A 149 1.45 -5.11 4.35
C TYR A 149 1.23 -5.58 2.91
N LEU A 150 2.26 -6.12 2.27
CA LEU A 150 2.14 -6.63 0.91
C LEU A 150 1.14 -7.79 0.79
N HIS A 151 1.14 -8.73 1.75
CA HIS A 151 0.14 -9.79 1.76
C HIS A 151 -1.28 -9.26 2.05
N PHE A 152 -1.41 -8.24 2.89
CA PHE A 152 -2.69 -7.58 3.13
C PHE A 152 -3.23 -6.96 1.85
N GLU A 153 -2.40 -6.25 1.07
CA GLU A 153 -2.80 -5.69 -0.22
C GLU A 153 -3.22 -6.78 -1.22
N MET A 154 -2.46 -7.89 -1.30
CA MET A 154 -2.81 -9.02 -2.16
C MET A 154 -4.14 -9.66 -1.73
N ALA A 155 -4.38 -9.81 -0.42
CA ALA A 155 -5.64 -10.36 0.10
C ALA A 155 -6.82 -9.43 -0.22
N ARG A 156 -6.66 -8.11 -0.08
CA ARG A 156 -7.72 -7.14 -0.40
C ARG A 156 -8.16 -7.22 -1.86
N ILE A 157 -7.26 -7.58 -2.79
CA ILE A 157 -7.57 -7.68 -4.22
C ILE A 157 -8.16 -9.05 -4.57
N PHE A 158 -7.49 -10.13 -4.17
CA PHE A 158 -7.72 -11.48 -4.70
C PHE A 158 -8.56 -12.38 -3.79
N ALA A 159 -8.89 -11.96 -2.57
CA ALA A 159 -9.77 -12.73 -1.69
C ALA A 159 -11.17 -12.10 -1.57
N VAL A 160 -12.16 -12.93 -1.26
CA VAL A 160 -13.52 -12.48 -0.97
C VAL A 160 -13.58 -11.62 0.31
N PRO A 161 -14.55 -10.74 0.48
CA PRO A 161 -14.68 -9.95 1.72
C PRO A 161 -15.17 -10.81 2.88
N PHE A 162 -14.74 -10.50 4.12
CA PHE A 162 -15.25 -11.14 5.33
C PHE A 162 -16.77 -10.98 5.53
N ALA A 163 -17.34 -9.88 5.04
CA ALA A 163 -18.77 -9.60 5.12
C ALA A 163 -19.65 -10.66 4.41
N SER A 164 -19.07 -11.46 3.51
CA SER A 164 -19.76 -12.60 2.89
C SER A 164 -20.03 -13.77 3.88
N GLY A 165 -19.66 -13.61 5.15
CA GLY A 165 -20.00 -14.51 6.26
C GLY A 165 -18.93 -15.55 6.58
N ASP A 166 -19.30 -16.50 7.48
CA ASP A 166 -18.38 -17.52 8.01
C ASP A 166 -17.75 -18.41 6.90
N ALA A 167 -18.49 -18.67 5.84
CA ALA A 167 -17.98 -19.43 4.69
C ALA A 167 -16.85 -18.69 3.99
N ALA A 168 -16.94 -17.36 3.88
CA ALA A 168 -15.90 -16.53 3.27
C ALA A 168 -14.61 -16.54 4.10
N ALA A 169 -14.70 -16.50 5.42
CA ALA A 169 -13.55 -16.60 6.31
C ALA A 169 -12.74 -17.90 6.08
N LYS A 170 -13.43 -18.99 5.70
CA LYS A 170 -12.85 -20.32 5.41
C LYS A 170 -12.53 -20.52 3.92
N ALA A 171 -12.94 -19.59 3.05
CA ALA A 171 -12.68 -19.71 1.63
C ALA A 171 -11.17 -19.64 1.32
N LYS A 172 -10.77 -20.30 0.24
CA LYS A 172 -9.42 -20.17 -0.32
C LYS A 172 -9.15 -18.70 -0.65
N ALA A 173 -8.07 -18.16 -0.11
CA ALA A 173 -7.64 -16.79 -0.36
C ALA A 173 -6.32 -16.77 -1.15
N ILE A 174 -5.24 -16.45 -0.49
CA ILE A 174 -3.91 -16.31 -1.13
C ILE A 174 -2.85 -17.13 -0.39
N PRO A 175 -1.72 -17.48 -1.01
CA PRO A 175 -0.57 -18.01 -0.29
C PRO A 175 0.04 -16.93 0.62
N TYR A 176 0.27 -17.23 1.89
CA TYR A 176 1.07 -16.37 2.76
C TYR A 176 2.52 -16.89 2.75
N VAL A 177 3.35 -16.28 1.89
CA VAL A 177 4.71 -16.75 1.61
C VAL A 177 5.68 -16.20 2.65
N THR A 178 6.30 -17.07 3.42
CA THR A 178 7.33 -16.70 4.41
C THR A 178 8.75 -17.14 4.04
N PRO A 179 8.98 -18.28 3.33
CA PRO A 179 10.31 -18.63 2.87
C PRO A 179 10.72 -17.81 1.64
N TYR A 180 12.03 -17.64 1.48
CA TYR A 180 12.62 -17.24 0.20
C TYR A 180 13.15 -18.50 -0.50
N GLY A 181 12.67 -18.77 -1.70
CA GLY A 181 13.08 -19.95 -2.47
C GLY A 181 12.09 -20.31 -3.58
N ILE A 182 12.27 -21.49 -4.16
CA ILE A 182 11.44 -22.01 -5.25
C ILE A 182 10.31 -22.93 -4.76
N GLU A 183 10.20 -23.13 -3.46
CA GLU A 183 9.19 -24.02 -2.89
C GLU A 183 7.80 -23.37 -2.99
N VAL A 184 6.84 -24.18 -3.41
CA VAL A 184 5.44 -23.72 -3.54
C VAL A 184 4.81 -23.62 -2.16
N THR A 185 4.35 -22.41 -1.81
CA THR A 185 3.55 -22.16 -0.60
C THR A 185 2.07 -22.42 -0.92
N PRO A 186 1.37 -23.33 -0.22
CA PRO A 186 -0.04 -23.60 -0.50
C PRO A 186 -0.92 -22.39 -0.19
N TYR A 187 -2.09 -22.33 -0.84
CA TYR A 187 -3.12 -21.36 -0.51
C TYR A 187 -3.58 -21.52 0.94
N SER A 188 -3.83 -20.41 1.59
CA SER A 188 -4.43 -20.34 2.92
C SER A 188 -5.89 -19.90 2.83
N SER A 189 -6.68 -20.19 3.86
CA SER A 189 -8.00 -19.58 4.02
C SER A 189 -7.87 -18.10 4.38
N LEU A 190 -8.92 -17.32 4.14
CA LEU A 190 -8.92 -15.89 4.39
C LEU A 190 -8.59 -15.56 5.86
N ASP A 191 -9.22 -16.26 6.81
CA ASP A 191 -8.95 -16.09 8.24
C ASP A 191 -7.50 -16.42 8.59
N LYS A 192 -6.92 -17.47 7.97
CA LYS A 192 -5.52 -17.82 8.20
C LYS A 192 -4.54 -16.80 7.64
N VAL A 193 -4.83 -16.21 6.49
CA VAL A 193 -4.03 -15.11 5.93
C VAL A 193 -4.01 -13.93 6.91
N PHE A 194 -5.18 -13.53 7.42
CA PHE A 194 -5.26 -12.40 8.37
C PHE A 194 -4.65 -12.73 9.74
N GLU A 195 -4.75 -13.97 10.21
CA GLU A 195 -4.01 -14.43 11.41
C GLU A 195 -2.50 -14.22 11.24
N LEU A 196 -1.94 -14.57 10.07
CA LEU A 196 -0.52 -14.44 9.78
C LEU A 196 -0.10 -12.97 9.59
N ILE A 197 -0.94 -12.14 8.96
CA ILE A 197 -0.75 -10.68 8.86
C ILE A 197 -0.66 -10.08 10.27
N VAL A 198 -1.61 -10.39 11.14
CA VAL A 198 -1.64 -9.89 12.52
C VAL A 198 -0.42 -10.38 13.31
N ALA A 199 -0.01 -11.64 13.11
CA ALA A 199 1.17 -12.18 13.77
C ALA A 199 2.47 -11.43 13.39
N ASP A 200 2.68 -11.17 12.09
CA ASP A 200 3.84 -10.42 11.61
C ASP A 200 3.82 -8.96 12.11
N LEU A 201 2.65 -8.31 12.08
CA LEU A 201 2.51 -6.93 12.58
C LEU A 201 2.73 -6.84 14.10
N THR A 202 2.21 -7.80 14.86
CA THR A 202 2.40 -7.84 16.33
C THR A 202 3.86 -8.08 16.70
N GLU A 203 4.58 -8.88 15.92
CA GLU A 203 6.01 -9.07 16.13
C GLU A 203 6.81 -7.84 15.69
N ALA A 204 6.42 -7.18 14.59
CA ALA A 204 7.02 -5.94 14.12
C ALA A 204 6.89 -4.82 15.17
N GLU A 205 5.72 -4.66 15.80
CA GLU A 205 5.47 -3.67 16.85
C GLU A 205 6.52 -3.73 17.97
N LYS A 206 6.91 -4.95 18.39
CA LYS A 206 7.93 -5.15 19.45
C LYS A 206 9.33 -4.68 19.04
N TYR A 207 9.66 -4.75 17.76
CA TYR A 207 10.95 -4.31 17.25
C TYR A 207 11.04 -2.80 17.02
N LEU A 208 9.91 -2.14 16.74
CA LEU A 208 9.85 -0.74 16.32
C LEU A 208 9.70 0.27 17.47
N ALA A 209 9.85 -0.14 18.73
CA ALA A 209 9.67 0.73 19.88
C ALA A 209 10.51 2.02 19.85
N ALA A 210 11.67 2.01 19.18
CA ALA A 210 12.51 3.21 19.02
C ALA A 210 11.80 4.34 18.24
N ASP A 211 10.80 4.04 17.46
CA ASP A 211 10.02 5.03 16.70
C ASP A 211 9.18 5.95 17.61
N GLU A 212 8.96 5.59 18.87
CA GLU A 212 8.35 6.50 19.85
C GLU A 212 9.12 7.81 19.96
N GLU A 213 10.46 7.75 19.86
CA GLU A 213 11.33 8.92 19.88
C GLU A 213 11.63 9.46 18.47
N LEU A 214 11.79 8.58 17.47
CA LEU A 214 12.20 8.95 16.12
C LEU A 214 11.09 9.62 15.31
N VAL A 215 9.84 9.23 15.53
CA VAL A 215 8.69 9.90 14.88
C VAL A 215 8.27 11.09 15.70
N THR A 216 8.44 12.29 15.15
CA THR A 216 8.07 13.55 15.82
C THR A 216 6.91 14.23 15.08
N ALA A 217 6.09 15.00 15.79
CA ALA A 217 4.99 15.76 15.21
C ALA A 217 5.48 16.88 14.28
N THR A 218 6.69 17.40 14.50
CA THR A 218 7.32 18.46 13.70
C THR A 218 7.96 17.95 12.40
N ARG A 219 8.10 16.63 12.25
CA ARG A 219 8.79 16.00 11.12
C ARG A 219 10.22 16.46 10.94
N ASP A 220 10.93 16.69 12.02
CA ASP A 220 12.36 17.02 11.97
C ASP A 220 13.15 15.79 11.49
N ASN A 221 14.07 16.03 10.57
CA ASN A 221 14.93 14.99 10.06
C ASN A 221 16.04 14.71 11.08
N ALA A 222 16.23 13.44 11.44
CA ALA A 222 17.43 13.01 12.15
C ALA A 222 18.67 13.19 11.26
N SER A 223 19.84 13.23 11.88
CA SER A 223 21.11 13.29 11.15
C SER A 223 21.50 11.96 10.47
N ASP A 224 20.91 10.85 10.92
CA ASP A 224 21.08 9.50 10.38
C ASP A 224 20.06 9.25 9.28
N GLY A 225 20.52 8.83 8.10
CA GLY A 225 19.69 8.65 6.91
C GLY A 225 18.53 7.67 7.13
N PHE A 226 18.76 6.50 7.75
CA PHE A 226 17.74 5.48 7.96
C PHE A 226 16.68 5.89 9.00
N THR A 227 17.06 6.66 9.99
CA THR A 227 16.13 7.17 11.01
C THR A 227 15.46 8.50 10.64
N SER A 228 15.81 9.07 9.49
CA SER A 228 15.18 10.27 8.96
C SER A 228 13.82 9.97 8.32
N CYS A 229 12.91 10.95 8.34
CA CYS A 229 11.64 10.87 7.64
C CYS A 229 10.88 9.56 7.85
N ARG A 230 10.80 9.09 9.09
CA ARG A 230 10.21 7.79 9.45
C ARG A 230 8.77 7.58 8.93
N ILE A 231 8.08 8.62 8.49
CA ILE A 231 6.78 8.50 7.82
C ILE A 231 6.86 7.88 6.42
N THR A 232 8.05 7.78 5.82
CA THR A 232 8.27 7.04 4.56
C THR A 232 8.68 5.59 4.78
N HIS A 233 8.68 5.14 6.02
CA HIS A 233 8.94 3.79 6.47
C HIS A 233 7.71 3.21 7.17
N LEU A 234 7.56 1.90 7.19
CA LEU A 234 6.58 1.23 8.05
C LEU A 234 7.05 1.31 9.52
N ASN A 235 6.85 2.50 10.09
CA ASN A 235 7.19 2.83 11.47
C ASN A 235 6.21 2.19 12.47
N LEU A 236 6.45 2.34 13.78
CA LEU A 236 5.60 1.79 14.83
C LEU A 236 4.12 2.15 14.66
N TYR A 237 3.82 3.42 14.38
CA TYR A 237 2.46 3.91 14.25
C TYR A 237 1.78 3.43 12.97
N ALA A 238 2.56 3.23 11.90
CA ALA A 238 2.09 2.59 10.68
C ALA A 238 1.70 1.13 10.92
N VAL A 239 2.48 0.41 11.73
CA VAL A 239 2.15 -0.97 12.15
C VAL A 239 0.87 -1.01 12.99
N GLN A 240 0.72 -0.09 13.95
CA GLN A 240 -0.49 0.02 14.76
C GLN A 240 -1.71 0.39 13.91
N ALA A 241 -1.57 1.32 12.99
CA ALA A 241 -2.64 1.67 12.04
C ALA A 241 -3.01 0.50 11.10
N LEU A 242 -2.03 -0.30 10.67
CA LEU A 242 -2.30 -1.52 9.89
C LEU A 242 -2.99 -2.61 10.72
N LEU A 243 -2.67 -2.75 12.00
CA LEU A 243 -3.41 -3.63 12.92
C LEU A 243 -4.85 -3.16 13.07
N ALA A 244 -5.08 -1.85 13.26
CA ALA A 244 -6.42 -1.27 13.28
C ALA A 244 -7.18 -1.58 11.99
N ARG A 245 -6.57 -1.33 10.82
CA ARG A 245 -7.15 -1.59 9.49
C ARG A 245 -7.43 -3.09 9.28
N ALA A 246 -6.51 -3.98 9.68
CA ALA A 246 -6.69 -5.42 9.55
C ALA A 246 -7.86 -5.92 10.43
N TYR A 247 -7.92 -5.55 11.70
CA TYR A 247 -9.01 -5.91 12.58
C TYR A 247 -10.35 -5.32 12.11
N TRP A 248 -10.34 -4.09 11.63
CA TRP A 248 -11.52 -3.44 11.05
C TRP A 248 -12.02 -4.19 9.80
N THR A 249 -11.10 -4.63 8.92
CA THR A 249 -11.43 -5.46 7.76
C THR A 249 -12.05 -6.81 8.16
N MET A 250 -11.61 -7.38 9.29
CA MET A 250 -12.17 -8.61 9.87
C MET A 250 -13.49 -8.41 10.62
N GLY A 251 -13.98 -7.18 10.76
CA GLY A 251 -15.15 -6.85 11.57
C GLY A 251 -14.91 -6.93 13.09
N LYS A 252 -13.65 -6.99 13.55
CA LYS A 252 -13.27 -7.03 14.98
C LYS A 252 -13.12 -5.61 15.51
N LEU A 253 -14.24 -4.91 15.62
CA LEU A 253 -14.28 -3.46 15.84
C LEU A 253 -13.62 -3.00 17.14
N ASP A 254 -13.74 -3.76 18.24
CA ASP A 254 -13.11 -3.38 19.52
C ASP A 254 -11.58 -3.37 19.41
N LEU A 255 -10.99 -4.41 18.78
CA LEU A 255 -9.55 -4.45 18.56
C LEU A 255 -9.09 -3.39 17.56
N ALA A 256 -9.92 -3.09 16.56
CA ALA A 256 -9.63 -2.02 15.60
C ALA A 256 -9.59 -0.65 16.28
N GLU A 257 -10.54 -0.39 17.17
CA GLU A 257 -10.60 0.82 17.99
C GLU A 257 -9.36 0.96 18.88
N ASP A 258 -9.03 -0.10 19.66
CA ASP A 258 -7.88 -0.10 20.56
C ASP A 258 -6.58 0.32 19.84
N TYR A 259 -6.35 -0.21 18.64
CA TYR A 259 -5.17 0.15 17.85
C TYR A 259 -5.27 1.52 17.18
N ALA A 260 -6.46 1.92 16.74
CA ALA A 260 -6.67 3.25 16.17
C ALA A 260 -6.44 4.36 17.20
N GLU A 261 -6.94 4.17 18.43
CA GLU A 261 -6.72 5.10 19.56
C GLU A 261 -5.23 5.20 19.92
N LYS A 262 -4.45 4.12 19.93
CA LYS A 262 -2.99 4.20 20.17
C LYS A 262 -2.31 5.17 19.19
N VAL A 263 -2.71 5.16 17.91
CA VAL A 263 -2.14 6.08 16.92
C VAL A 263 -2.59 7.51 17.15
N ILE A 264 -3.88 7.73 17.45
CA ILE A 264 -4.45 9.05 17.73
C ILE A 264 -3.81 9.63 18.99
N ASP A 265 -3.79 8.88 20.08
CA ASP A 265 -3.31 9.30 21.40
C ASP A 265 -1.80 9.56 21.44
N SER A 266 -1.06 9.04 20.46
CA SER A 266 0.36 9.36 20.30
C SER A 266 0.61 10.86 20.09
N GLY A 267 -0.39 11.59 19.58
CA GLY A 267 -0.27 13.01 19.23
C GLY A 267 0.73 13.30 18.09
N LYS A 268 1.28 12.26 17.46
CA LYS A 268 2.32 12.41 16.43
C LYS A 268 1.76 12.88 15.07
N PHE A 269 0.47 12.71 14.82
CA PHE A 269 -0.17 12.95 13.53
C PHE A 269 -1.41 13.85 13.71
N PRO A 270 -1.22 15.16 14.01
CA PRO A 270 -2.37 16.04 14.23
C PRO A 270 -3.15 16.27 12.93
N LEU A 271 -4.48 16.38 13.04
CA LEU A 271 -5.33 16.78 11.92
C LEU A 271 -5.00 18.23 11.48
N MET A 272 -5.16 18.51 10.20
CA MET A 272 -5.02 19.85 9.65
C MET A 272 -6.22 20.72 10.06
N THR A 273 -6.03 21.58 11.02
CA THR A 273 -7.12 22.42 11.60
C THR A 273 -7.04 23.90 11.21
N THR A 274 -5.98 24.33 10.52
CA THR A 274 -5.78 25.74 10.16
C THR A 274 -5.72 25.96 8.66
N ALA A 275 -6.08 27.18 8.22
CA ALA A 275 -5.93 27.57 6.81
C ALA A 275 -4.46 27.50 6.36
N GLU A 276 -3.53 27.84 7.24
CA GLU A 276 -2.08 27.76 6.97
C GLU A 276 -1.64 26.33 6.72
N ALA A 277 -2.14 25.35 7.52
CA ALA A 277 -1.84 23.93 7.33
C ALA A 277 -2.34 23.43 5.97
N TRP A 278 -3.58 23.80 5.59
CA TRP A 278 -4.13 23.46 4.28
C TRP A 278 -3.38 24.13 3.11
N ASN A 279 -2.99 25.39 3.27
CA ASN A 279 -2.24 26.11 2.24
C ASN A 279 -0.78 25.64 2.11
N ALA A 280 -0.24 24.99 3.14
CA ALA A 280 1.11 24.42 3.12
C ALA A 280 1.20 23.08 2.39
N VAL A 281 0.06 22.43 2.09
CA VAL A 281 0.06 21.16 1.35
C VAL A 281 0.38 21.42 -0.11
N GLU A 282 1.54 20.98 -0.54
CA GLU A 282 1.92 20.96 -1.94
C GLU A 282 1.28 19.75 -2.61
N THR A 283 0.50 19.97 -3.67
CA THR A 283 -0.16 18.86 -4.39
C THR A 283 0.87 17.90 -5.00
N GLY A 284 0.58 16.61 -4.97
CA GLY A 284 1.50 15.56 -5.42
C GLY A 284 2.58 15.19 -4.39
N THR A 285 2.47 15.68 -3.16
CA THR A 285 3.36 15.31 -2.05
C THR A 285 2.61 14.69 -0.89
N LEU A 286 3.35 14.04 0.00
CA LEU A 286 2.80 13.55 1.26
C LEU A 286 2.24 14.73 2.07
N ASN A 287 1.07 14.56 2.65
CA ASN A 287 0.61 15.44 3.71
C ASN A 287 1.45 15.19 4.96
N MET A 288 2.49 16.01 5.16
CA MET A 288 3.49 15.82 6.20
C MET A 288 2.91 15.81 7.62
N GLN A 289 1.73 16.38 7.84
CA GLN A 289 1.07 16.43 9.13
C GLN A 289 0.23 15.18 9.40
N GLU A 290 -0.57 14.74 8.42
CA GLU A 290 -1.54 13.66 8.59
C GLU A 290 -1.04 12.29 8.12
N THR A 291 0.07 12.22 7.37
CA THR A 291 0.59 10.94 6.87
C THR A 291 1.24 10.15 7.99
N VAL A 292 0.70 8.96 8.25
CA VAL A 292 1.28 7.96 9.16
C VAL A 292 2.29 7.09 8.40
N PHE A 293 1.94 6.72 7.17
CA PHE A 293 2.83 6.03 6.24
C PHE A 293 2.58 6.48 4.80
N GLY A 294 3.63 6.81 4.09
CA GLY A 294 3.61 7.13 2.67
C GLY A 294 4.87 6.63 1.97
N LEU A 295 4.86 6.64 0.65
CA LEU A 295 6.02 6.26 -0.14
C LEU A 295 6.64 7.47 -0.83
N TYR A 296 7.97 7.56 -0.81
CA TYR A 296 8.66 8.45 -1.74
C TYR A 296 8.49 7.93 -3.17
N SER A 297 7.85 8.69 -4.04
CA SER A 297 7.65 8.29 -5.43
C SER A 297 7.39 9.48 -6.36
N THR A 298 8.38 9.85 -7.15
CA THR A 298 8.18 10.77 -8.27
C THR A 298 7.39 10.11 -9.40
N GLN A 299 7.50 8.79 -9.55
CA GLN A 299 6.76 8.03 -10.57
C GLN A 299 5.25 8.05 -10.33
N TYR A 300 4.81 8.04 -9.06
CA TYR A 300 3.40 8.17 -8.73
C TYR A 300 2.80 9.48 -9.25
N THR A 301 3.42 10.60 -8.92
CA THR A 301 2.94 11.94 -9.35
C THR A 301 3.02 12.11 -10.87
N TYR A 302 4.06 11.55 -11.50
CA TYR A 302 4.19 11.53 -12.96
C TYR A 302 3.11 10.66 -13.62
N ASN A 303 2.83 9.47 -13.11
CA ASN A 303 1.79 8.61 -13.65
C ASN A 303 0.40 9.24 -13.49
N PHE A 304 0.14 9.89 -12.35
CA PHE A 304 -1.11 10.64 -12.16
C PHE A 304 -1.26 11.75 -13.19
N TYR A 305 -0.22 12.56 -13.39
CA TYR A 305 -0.22 13.59 -14.44
C TYR A 305 -0.47 12.99 -15.82
N ARG A 306 0.29 11.99 -16.22
CA ARG A 306 0.22 11.39 -17.56
C ARG A 306 -1.13 10.76 -17.88
N ASN A 307 -1.78 10.14 -16.92
CA ASN A 307 -3.01 9.40 -17.15
C ASN A 307 -4.26 10.24 -16.92
N HIS A 308 -4.21 11.26 -16.05
CA HIS A 308 -5.39 12.04 -15.69
C HIS A 308 -5.38 13.49 -16.21
N ILE A 309 -4.24 14.18 -16.12
CA ILE A 309 -4.17 15.63 -16.41
C ILE A 309 -3.74 15.90 -17.86
N TYR A 310 -2.79 15.11 -18.37
CA TYR A 310 -2.22 15.33 -19.71
C TYR A 310 -3.25 15.07 -20.82
N GLN A 311 -3.28 15.92 -21.84
CA GLN A 311 -4.09 15.70 -23.04
C GLN A 311 -3.77 14.36 -23.68
N GLY A 312 -4.76 13.48 -23.81
CA GLY A 312 -4.58 12.11 -24.26
C GLY A 312 -4.31 11.12 -23.14
N GLY A 313 -4.44 11.54 -21.87
CA GLY A 313 -4.52 10.62 -20.72
C GLY A 313 -5.76 9.72 -20.82
N THR A 314 -5.67 8.53 -20.24
CA THR A 314 -6.73 7.52 -20.33
C THR A 314 -7.78 7.63 -19.24
N LEU A 315 -7.50 8.37 -18.15
CA LEU A 315 -8.38 8.55 -16.99
C LEU A 315 -9.06 9.92 -17.03
N ALA A 316 -10.37 9.94 -16.83
CA ALA A 316 -11.13 11.17 -16.65
C ALA A 316 -11.91 11.14 -15.34
N LEU A 317 -12.01 12.28 -14.67
CA LEU A 317 -12.83 12.44 -13.47
C LEU A 317 -14.30 12.18 -13.84
N SER A 318 -14.98 11.30 -13.10
CA SER A 318 -16.41 11.06 -13.32
C SER A 318 -17.25 12.15 -12.67
N SER A 319 -18.49 12.33 -13.10
CA SER A 319 -19.42 13.32 -12.50
C SER A 319 -19.79 12.99 -11.05
N GLN A 320 -19.51 11.80 -10.56
CA GLN A 320 -19.84 11.37 -9.18
C GLN A 320 -19.18 12.24 -8.10
N TYR A 321 -18.01 12.86 -8.38
CA TYR A 321 -17.36 13.71 -7.39
C TYR A 321 -18.24 14.87 -6.91
N SER A 322 -19.08 15.44 -7.80
CA SER A 322 -19.99 16.52 -7.45
C SER A 322 -21.15 16.03 -6.56
N GLU A 323 -21.55 14.77 -6.69
CA GLU A 323 -22.55 14.14 -5.83
C GLU A 323 -21.95 13.79 -4.45
N ILE A 324 -20.73 13.26 -4.43
CA ILE A 324 -20.00 12.91 -3.20
C ILE A 324 -19.82 14.14 -2.30
N TYR A 325 -19.41 15.27 -2.87
CA TYR A 325 -19.16 16.49 -2.08
C TYR A 325 -20.42 17.33 -1.84
N SER A 326 -21.54 17.00 -2.42
CA SER A 326 -22.84 17.67 -2.43
C SER A 326 -22.77 19.20 -2.59
N THR A 327 -23.66 19.77 -3.38
CA THR A 327 -23.62 21.18 -3.80
C THR A 327 -23.72 22.19 -2.65
N ASP A 328 -24.34 21.81 -1.53
CA ASP A 328 -24.59 22.72 -0.41
C ASP A 328 -23.36 22.97 0.48
N LEU A 329 -22.39 22.06 0.46
CA LEU A 329 -21.16 22.12 1.27
C LEU A 329 -19.89 22.33 0.44
N ALA A 330 -19.97 22.23 -0.89
CA ALA A 330 -18.81 22.31 -1.79
C ALA A 330 -18.03 23.62 -1.66
N GLY A 331 -18.68 24.72 -1.29
CA GLY A 331 -18.03 26.02 -1.10
C GLY A 331 -17.22 26.16 0.19
N THR A 332 -17.46 25.31 1.17
CA THR A 332 -16.79 25.35 2.49
C THR A 332 -15.84 24.19 2.73
N ASP A 333 -16.10 23.03 2.13
CA ASP A 333 -15.25 21.84 2.30
C ASP A 333 -13.85 22.09 1.73
N LYS A 334 -12.84 22.07 2.60
CA LYS A 334 -11.43 22.30 2.21
C LYS A 334 -10.92 21.25 1.24
N ARG A 335 -11.41 20.02 1.31
CA ARG A 335 -11.05 18.94 0.38
C ARG A 335 -11.49 19.29 -1.03
N TYR A 336 -12.73 19.74 -1.19
CA TYR A 336 -13.27 20.12 -2.50
C TYR A 336 -12.50 21.27 -3.12
N SER A 337 -12.27 22.34 -2.35
CA SER A 337 -11.60 23.54 -2.85
C SER A 337 -10.10 23.35 -3.11
N THR A 338 -9.46 22.35 -2.45
CA THR A 338 -8.01 22.10 -2.57
C THR A 338 -7.69 21.00 -3.59
N TRP A 339 -8.55 19.98 -3.70
CA TRP A 339 -8.24 18.77 -4.47
C TRP A 339 -8.83 18.76 -5.87
N PHE A 340 -9.70 19.71 -6.22
CA PHE A 340 -10.34 19.76 -7.52
C PHE A 340 -10.14 21.09 -8.23
N ASP A 341 -9.78 21.00 -9.51
CA ASP A 341 -9.86 22.10 -10.48
C ASP A 341 -11.16 21.92 -11.26
N THR A 342 -12.21 22.62 -10.80
CA THR A 342 -13.55 22.51 -11.39
C THR A 342 -13.64 23.12 -12.80
N GLY A 343 -12.74 24.05 -13.14
CA GLY A 343 -12.69 24.67 -14.47
C GLY A 343 -12.23 23.69 -15.55
N ASN A 344 -11.35 22.77 -15.19
CA ASN A 344 -10.83 21.74 -16.08
C ASN A 344 -11.42 20.34 -15.82
N SER A 345 -12.26 20.18 -14.80
CA SER A 345 -12.78 18.88 -14.34
C SER A 345 -11.66 17.90 -13.98
N TRP A 346 -10.68 18.37 -13.21
CA TRP A 346 -9.55 17.58 -12.77
C TRP A 346 -9.54 17.38 -11.25
N CYS A 347 -9.19 16.18 -10.81
CA CYS A 347 -8.68 15.97 -9.47
C CYS A 347 -7.19 16.35 -9.46
N ILE A 348 -6.77 17.29 -8.62
CA ILE A 348 -5.39 17.78 -8.58
C ILE A 348 -4.66 17.35 -7.31
N LYS A 349 -5.26 16.51 -6.48
CA LYS A 349 -4.72 16.03 -5.20
C LYS A 349 -3.29 15.48 -5.30
N HIS A 350 -3.02 14.73 -6.36
CA HIS A 350 -1.74 14.05 -6.58
C HIS A 350 -0.92 14.64 -7.74
N TYR A 351 -1.30 15.82 -8.20
CA TYR A 351 -0.71 16.47 -9.36
C TYR A 351 0.30 17.53 -8.97
N ASN A 352 1.51 17.47 -9.53
CA ASN A 352 2.44 18.58 -9.49
C ASN A 352 2.37 19.38 -10.79
N LYS A 353 1.98 20.66 -10.70
CA LYS A 353 1.81 21.57 -11.84
C LYS A 353 3.06 21.78 -12.70
N MET A 354 4.24 21.50 -12.17
CA MET A 354 5.50 21.65 -12.92
C MET A 354 5.60 20.68 -14.10
N TYR A 355 4.95 19.52 -14.04
CA TYR A 355 4.84 18.62 -15.19
C TYR A 355 4.14 19.28 -16.39
N ALA A 356 3.08 20.07 -16.17
CA ALA A 356 2.41 20.80 -17.23
C ALA A 356 3.24 21.95 -17.82
N GLN A 357 4.27 22.40 -17.10
CA GLN A 357 5.22 23.40 -17.55
C GLN A 357 6.40 22.79 -18.35
N GLY A 358 6.35 21.48 -18.59
CA GLY A 358 7.36 20.78 -19.39
C GLY A 358 8.53 20.23 -18.61
N GLU A 359 8.49 20.30 -17.28
CA GLU A 359 9.55 19.70 -16.45
C GLU A 359 9.39 18.17 -16.37
N SER A 360 10.44 17.44 -16.72
CA SER A 360 10.48 15.98 -16.61
C SER A 360 10.78 15.50 -15.17
N ASN A 361 11.47 16.32 -14.38
CA ASN A 361 11.83 16.07 -13.00
C ASN A 361 11.54 17.32 -12.15
N PRO A 362 10.30 17.52 -11.70
CA PRO A 362 9.97 18.69 -10.90
C PRO A 362 10.75 18.70 -9.58
N THR A 363 11.21 19.88 -9.20
CA THR A 363 11.79 20.10 -7.88
C THR A 363 10.66 20.34 -6.88
N TYR A 364 10.81 19.78 -5.68
CA TYR A 364 9.86 19.96 -4.59
C TYR A 364 10.42 20.92 -3.55
N SER A 365 9.55 21.77 -2.99
CA SER A 365 10.00 22.80 -2.07
C SER A 365 10.34 22.22 -0.69
N GLY A 366 11.43 22.67 -0.11
CA GLY A 366 11.76 22.47 1.30
C GLY A 366 11.76 20.99 1.71
N LYS A 367 10.86 20.64 2.63
CA LYS A 367 10.71 19.28 3.18
C LYS A 367 9.64 18.45 2.46
N SER A 368 9.08 18.92 1.36
CA SER A 368 8.03 18.21 0.62
C SER A 368 8.55 16.89 0.04
N ILE A 369 7.80 15.82 0.23
CA ILE A 369 8.15 14.46 -0.23
C ILE A 369 7.13 14.05 -1.29
N PRO A 370 7.52 13.85 -2.57
CA PRO A 370 6.60 13.38 -3.59
C PRO A 370 6.16 11.94 -3.36
N GLY A 371 4.87 11.66 -3.57
CA GLY A 371 4.34 10.31 -3.50
C GLY A 371 2.98 10.19 -2.82
N PRO A 372 2.43 8.97 -2.75
CA PRO A 372 1.15 8.69 -2.11
C PRO A 372 1.27 8.58 -0.59
N SER A 373 0.32 9.15 0.13
CA SER A 373 0.05 8.81 1.54
C SER A 373 -0.79 7.55 1.57
N LEU A 374 -0.23 6.43 2.04
CA LEU A 374 -0.89 5.12 2.05
C LEU A 374 -1.70 4.87 3.33
N ILE A 375 -1.32 5.53 4.43
CA ILE A 375 -2.07 5.55 5.68
C ILE A 375 -2.08 6.99 6.18
N ARG A 376 -3.28 7.54 6.43
CA ARG A 376 -3.46 8.86 7.01
C ARG A 376 -4.27 8.78 8.29
N ILE A 377 -3.96 9.67 9.24
CA ILE A 377 -4.58 9.67 10.55
C ILE A 377 -6.12 9.79 10.53
N PRO A 378 -6.79 10.49 9.58
CA PRO A 378 -8.25 10.50 9.54
C PRO A 378 -8.89 9.13 9.49
N GLU A 379 -8.22 8.10 8.94
CA GLU A 379 -8.72 6.74 8.92
C GLU A 379 -8.93 6.18 10.33
N MET A 380 -8.02 6.48 11.23
CA MET A 380 -8.11 6.03 12.63
C MET A 380 -9.34 6.63 13.32
N TYR A 381 -9.62 7.91 13.07
CA TYR A 381 -10.83 8.56 13.59
C TYR A 381 -12.12 7.93 13.04
N TYR A 382 -12.15 7.56 11.75
CA TYR A 382 -13.29 6.86 11.16
C TYR A 382 -13.48 5.45 11.75
N ILE A 383 -12.40 4.73 12.04
CA ILE A 383 -12.46 3.41 12.67
C ILE A 383 -13.05 3.51 14.08
N VAL A 384 -12.60 4.48 14.89
CA VAL A 384 -13.16 4.70 16.24
C VAL A 384 -14.63 5.12 16.17
N ALA A 385 -14.98 6.03 15.23
CA ALA A 385 -16.38 6.45 15.07
C ALA A 385 -17.27 5.26 14.70
N GLU A 386 -16.87 4.41 13.77
CA GLU A 386 -17.65 3.22 13.38
C GLU A 386 -17.76 2.21 14.53
N ALA A 387 -16.67 1.94 15.23
CA ALA A 387 -16.65 1.00 16.36
C ALA A 387 -17.59 1.43 17.51
N ASN A 388 -17.86 2.72 17.63
CA ASN A 388 -18.69 3.28 18.70
C ASN A 388 -20.14 3.61 18.26
N LEU A 389 -20.47 3.44 16.99
CA LEU A 389 -21.77 3.88 16.45
C LEU A 389 -22.97 3.35 17.22
N THR A 390 -22.90 2.12 17.74
CA THR A 390 -23.97 1.49 18.53
C THR A 390 -23.72 1.48 20.03
N LYS A 391 -22.45 1.35 20.46
CA LYS A 391 -22.10 1.20 21.88
C LYS A 391 -21.95 2.54 22.61
N ASP A 392 -21.45 3.56 21.93
CA ASP A 392 -21.31 4.93 22.43
C ASP A 392 -21.49 5.96 21.29
N PRO A 393 -22.75 6.28 20.91
CA PRO A 393 -23.01 7.20 19.79
C PRO A 393 -22.50 8.63 20.00
N ASP A 394 -22.26 9.04 21.25
CA ASP A 394 -21.69 10.36 21.53
C ASP A 394 -20.20 10.38 21.18
N LYS A 395 -19.44 9.35 21.61
CA LYS A 395 -18.05 9.14 21.20
C LYS A 395 -17.93 8.99 19.68
N ALA A 396 -18.81 8.21 19.05
CA ALA A 396 -18.84 8.06 17.60
C ALA A 396 -18.96 9.40 16.89
N THR A 397 -19.89 10.26 17.34
CA THR A 397 -20.10 11.61 16.79
C THR A 397 -18.89 12.50 17.02
N GLU A 398 -18.34 12.50 18.22
CA GLU A 398 -17.15 13.29 18.58
C GLU A 398 -15.96 12.97 17.66
N TYR A 399 -15.64 11.68 17.46
CA TYR A 399 -14.50 11.28 16.64
C TYR A 399 -14.68 11.63 15.15
N LEU A 400 -15.88 11.49 14.60
CA LEU A 400 -16.17 11.97 13.26
C LEU A 400 -16.06 13.49 13.17
N ASP A 401 -16.54 14.21 14.17
CA ASP A 401 -16.54 15.67 14.23
C ASP A 401 -15.11 16.26 14.33
N TYR A 402 -14.15 15.57 14.90
CA TYR A 402 -12.74 15.99 14.84
C TYR A 402 -12.27 16.13 13.39
N VAL A 403 -12.58 15.16 12.54
CA VAL A 403 -12.21 15.22 11.11
C VAL A 403 -13.05 16.28 10.40
N VAL A 404 -14.36 16.31 10.58
CA VAL A 404 -15.29 17.23 9.91
C VAL A 404 -14.91 18.70 10.18
N LYS A 405 -14.62 19.03 11.44
CA LYS A 405 -14.13 20.38 11.83
C LYS A 405 -12.81 20.73 11.15
N SER A 406 -11.90 19.78 11.04
CA SER A 406 -10.62 20.00 10.38
C SER A 406 -10.74 20.20 8.87
N ARG A 407 -11.90 19.94 8.29
CA ARG A 407 -12.23 20.17 6.87
C ARG A 407 -13.09 21.43 6.65
N ASP A 408 -13.21 22.28 7.70
CA ASP A 408 -13.98 23.53 7.71
C ASP A 408 -15.49 23.32 7.51
N LEU A 409 -16.00 22.22 8.03
CA LEU A 409 -17.41 21.85 7.97
C LEU A 409 -18.07 21.94 9.35
N THR A 410 -19.37 22.24 9.38
CA THR A 410 -20.18 22.23 10.61
C THR A 410 -20.22 20.83 11.20
N PRO A 411 -19.84 20.64 12.48
CA PRO A 411 -19.89 19.37 13.17
C PRO A 411 -21.28 18.76 13.18
N PHE A 412 -21.37 17.44 13.18
CA PHE A 412 -22.66 16.73 13.28
C PHE A 412 -23.37 17.00 14.60
N ALA A 413 -22.63 17.14 15.69
CA ALA A 413 -23.19 17.49 17.00
C ALA A 413 -23.93 18.86 17.00
N GLU A 414 -23.59 19.76 16.09
CA GLU A 414 -24.19 21.08 15.92
C GLU A 414 -25.33 21.10 14.87
N ARG A 415 -25.57 19.98 14.18
CA ARG A 415 -26.66 19.84 13.20
C ARG A 415 -27.96 19.44 13.87
N GLU A 416 -29.09 19.55 13.15
CA GLU A 416 -30.42 19.25 13.66
C GLU A 416 -30.55 17.85 14.28
N THR A 417 -29.88 16.85 13.71
CA THR A 417 -29.89 15.47 14.23
C THR A 417 -29.04 15.29 15.48
N GLY A 418 -28.00 16.11 15.67
CA GLY A 418 -27.07 16.04 16.80
C GLY A 418 -26.24 14.75 16.91
N LYS A 419 -26.46 13.79 16.05
CA LYS A 419 -25.77 12.46 16.04
C LYS A 419 -25.52 11.99 14.61
N ILE A 420 -24.53 11.11 14.48
CA ILE A 420 -24.17 10.50 13.21
C ILE A 420 -24.89 9.16 12.97
N THR A 421 -24.90 8.78 11.70
CA THR A 421 -25.31 7.46 11.21
C THR A 421 -24.16 6.79 10.52
N GLU A 422 -24.27 5.49 10.23
CA GLU A 422 -23.32 4.73 9.40
C GLU A 422 -23.09 5.41 8.04
N ASN A 423 -24.14 5.87 7.38
CA ASN A 423 -24.05 6.59 6.11
C ASN A 423 -23.25 7.89 6.22
N ASN A 424 -23.26 8.57 7.36
CA ASN A 424 -22.43 9.76 7.54
C ASN A 424 -20.94 9.39 7.56
N ILE A 425 -20.57 8.30 8.23
CA ILE A 425 -19.18 7.79 8.24
C ILE A 425 -18.77 7.38 6.84
N ILE A 426 -19.59 6.61 6.13
CA ILE A 426 -19.33 6.16 4.75
C ILE A 426 -19.10 7.36 3.83
N ASN A 427 -19.98 8.35 3.86
CA ASN A 427 -19.92 9.52 2.99
C ASN A 427 -18.71 10.41 3.29
N GLU A 428 -18.41 10.66 4.58
CA GLU A 428 -17.24 11.44 4.96
C GLU A 428 -15.94 10.71 4.60
N ARG A 429 -15.90 9.37 4.75
CA ARG A 429 -14.78 8.55 4.35
C ARG A 429 -14.56 8.59 2.82
N ARG A 430 -15.62 8.50 2.01
CA ARG A 430 -15.53 8.65 0.55
C ARG A 430 -14.91 9.98 0.14
N LYS A 431 -15.33 11.08 0.78
CA LYS A 431 -14.73 12.40 0.53
C LYS A 431 -13.26 12.42 0.90
N GLU A 432 -12.91 11.88 2.07
CA GLU A 432 -11.56 11.94 2.62
C GLU A 432 -10.54 11.16 1.79
N PHE A 433 -10.92 9.98 1.33
CA PHE A 433 -10.03 9.07 0.61
C PHE A 433 -10.24 9.07 -0.90
N PHE A 434 -10.94 10.07 -1.43
CA PHE A 434 -11.07 10.25 -2.88
C PHE A 434 -9.68 10.31 -3.54
N ALA A 435 -9.47 9.49 -4.55
CA ALA A 435 -8.21 9.31 -5.27
C ALA A 435 -7.04 8.72 -4.44
N ASP A 436 -7.26 8.25 -3.22
CA ASP A 436 -6.24 7.54 -2.41
C ASP A 436 -6.28 6.01 -2.59
N GLY A 437 -7.30 5.47 -3.27
CA GLY A 437 -7.45 4.04 -3.52
C GLY A 437 -8.08 3.24 -2.37
N GLU A 438 -8.55 3.89 -1.31
CA GLU A 438 -9.08 3.22 -0.11
C GLU A 438 -10.61 3.07 -0.12
N ASP A 439 -11.33 3.83 -0.95
CA ASP A 439 -12.79 3.82 -0.99
C ASP A 439 -13.33 2.46 -1.49
N PHE A 440 -12.72 1.89 -2.54
CA PHE A 440 -13.09 0.57 -3.05
C PHE A 440 -13.03 -0.53 -1.99
N PHE A 441 -11.98 -0.54 -1.18
CA PHE A 441 -11.82 -1.56 -0.14
C PHE A 441 -12.80 -1.36 1.03
N ASN A 442 -13.20 -0.12 1.31
CA ASN A 442 -14.27 0.14 2.25
C ASN A 442 -15.64 -0.33 1.71
N MET A 443 -15.92 -0.06 0.43
CA MET A 443 -17.14 -0.55 -0.23
C MET A 443 -17.17 -2.09 -0.26
N LYS A 444 -16.03 -2.73 -0.56
CA LYS A 444 -15.86 -4.19 -0.49
C LYS A 444 -16.16 -4.75 0.89
N ARG A 445 -15.62 -4.14 1.94
CA ARG A 445 -15.83 -4.55 3.32
C ARG A 445 -17.29 -4.46 3.74
N LEU A 446 -17.99 -3.43 3.29
CA LEU A 446 -19.40 -3.17 3.61
C LEU A 446 -20.38 -3.81 2.60
N GLN A 447 -19.86 -4.40 1.51
CA GLN A 447 -20.64 -4.96 0.40
C GLN A 447 -21.65 -3.96 -0.18
N LEU A 448 -21.21 -2.71 -0.39
CA LEU A 448 -22.04 -1.67 -0.99
C LEU A 448 -22.23 -1.90 -2.48
N ASP A 449 -23.38 -1.49 -3.00
CA ASP A 449 -23.61 -1.48 -4.45
C ASP A 449 -22.70 -0.43 -5.13
N ILE A 450 -22.17 -0.76 -6.30
CA ILE A 450 -21.30 0.11 -7.08
C ILE A 450 -22.03 0.57 -8.34
N ALA A 451 -22.13 1.88 -8.51
CA ALA A 451 -22.61 2.50 -9.75
C ALA A 451 -21.41 3.08 -10.51
N ILE A 452 -21.18 2.58 -11.73
CA ILE A 452 -20.16 3.13 -12.62
C ILE A 452 -20.79 3.45 -13.98
N PRO A 453 -20.20 4.35 -14.78
CA PRO A 453 -20.61 4.55 -16.15
C PRO A 453 -20.57 3.24 -16.95
N GLY A 454 -21.74 2.81 -17.45
CA GLY A 454 -21.87 1.57 -18.22
C GLY A 454 -22.21 0.30 -17.42
N GLY A 455 -22.35 0.37 -16.10
CA GLY A 455 -22.79 -0.78 -15.31
C GLY A 455 -23.05 -0.48 -13.84
N ASN A 456 -23.99 -1.22 -13.27
CA ASN A 456 -24.24 -1.24 -11.83
C ASN A 456 -23.96 -2.65 -11.31
N PHE A 457 -23.22 -2.76 -10.21
CA PHE A 457 -22.83 -4.04 -9.63
C PHE A 457 -23.36 -4.15 -8.21
N ALA A 458 -24.00 -5.29 -7.92
CA ALA A 458 -24.54 -5.56 -6.59
C ALA A 458 -23.40 -5.92 -5.61
N GLY A 459 -23.38 -5.29 -4.46
CA GLY A 459 -22.34 -5.50 -3.42
C GLY A 459 -22.38 -6.89 -2.79
N THR A 460 -23.49 -7.62 -2.93
CA THR A 460 -23.64 -9.01 -2.45
C THR A 460 -22.99 -10.06 -3.36
N ASP A 461 -22.54 -9.66 -4.55
CA ASP A 461 -21.78 -10.53 -5.45
C ASP A 461 -20.28 -10.39 -5.17
N ASP A 462 -19.68 -11.46 -4.64
CA ASP A 462 -18.24 -11.51 -4.35
C ASP A 462 -17.38 -11.25 -5.59
N ALA A 463 -17.85 -11.63 -6.79
CA ALA A 463 -17.16 -11.37 -8.05
C ALA A 463 -17.08 -9.87 -8.39
N THR A 464 -17.98 -9.04 -7.85
CA THR A 464 -17.92 -7.58 -7.97
C THR A 464 -16.66 -7.00 -7.35
N TYR A 465 -16.22 -7.58 -6.23
CA TYR A 465 -15.12 -7.06 -5.41
C TYR A 465 -13.85 -7.89 -5.47
N THR A 466 -13.87 -9.05 -6.12
CA THR A 466 -12.75 -9.99 -6.08
C THR A 466 -12.17 -10.16 -7.48
N MET A 467 -10.92 -9.76 -7.65
CA MET A 467 -10.18 -10.08 -8.86
C MET A 467 -9.84 -11.57 -8.86
N PRO A 468 -10.15 -12.34 -9.90
CA PRO A 468 -9.83 -13.76 -9.93
C PRO A 468 -8.30 -13.96 -9.96
N ILE A 469 -7.85 -15.01 -9.28
CA ILE A 469 -6.45 -15.45 -9.36
C ILE A 469 -6.18 -15.90 -10.79
N PRO A 470 -5.07 -15.44 -11.43
CA PRO A 470 -4.78 -15.80 -12.81
C PRO A 470 -4.67 -17.31 -13.03
N GLN A 471 -5.25 -17.82 -14.13
CA GLN A 471 -5.23 -19.23 -14.45
C GLN A 471 -3.81 -19.81 -14.60
N SER A 472 -2.89 -19.00 -15.15
CA SER A 472 -1.46 -19.37 -15.26
C SER A 472 -0.82 -19.66 -13.90
N VAL A 473 -1.26 -18.96 -12.85
CA VAL A 473 -0.84 -19.21 -11.47
C VAL A 473 -1.47 -20.50 -10.94
N GLU A 474 -2.79 -20.66 -11.10
CA GLU A 474 -3.52 -21.85 -10.67
C GLU A 474 -2.95 -23.14 -11.28
N ASP A 475 -2.57 -23.11 -12.55
CA ASP A 475 -2.00 -24.27 -13.24
C ASP A 475 -0.63 -24.68 -12.68
N ASN A 476 0.18 -23.72 -12.23
CA ASN A 476 1.45 -24.00 -11.56
C ASN A 476 1.27 -24.66 -10.18
N TYR A 477 0.14 -24.43 -9.50
CA TYR A 477 -0.18 -25.08 -8.22
C TYR A 477 -0.76 -26.49 -8.36
N ARG A 478 -1.11 -26.91 -9.59
CA ARG A 478 -1.64 -28.25 -9.88
C ARG A 478 -0.58 -29.25 -10.30
N GLN A 479 0.64 -28.81 -10.57
CA GLN A 479 1.81 -29.64 -10.91
C GLN A 479 2.60 -30.03 -9.66
#